data_b184bd18f5825c0edd6ca984938705fe
#
_entry.id   b184bd18f5825c0edd6ca984938705fe
#
_cell.length_a   1.000
_cell.length_b   1.000
_cell.length_c   1.000
_cell.angle_alpha   90.00
_cell.angle_beta   90.00
_cell.angle_gamma   90.00
#
_symmetry.space_group_name_H-M   'P 1'
#
loop_
_entity.id
_entity.type
_entity.pdbx_description
1 polymer ?
#
loop_
_entity_poly.entity_id
_entity_poly.type
_entity_poly.pdbx_seq_one_letter_code
_entity_poly.pdbx_strand_id
1 'polypeptide(L)'
;MSAPVLGTNVDPDSDEFRTRAAHNRALKDELYARVAEAAMGGNEKSRERHTSRGKLLPRERVERLLDPGSPFLEIGQLAANDLYDGEVPGAGLICGIGRVSGRQCMIVCNDATVKGGTYYPLTVKKHLRAQEIALENRLPCIYLVDSGGANLPHQDQVFPDRDHFGRIFFNQANMSAKRIPQIACVMGSCTAGGAYVPAMSDETVIVRNQGTIFLAGPPLVKAATGEEISAEDLGGGDLHAKKSGVVDHLAENDEHALTIVRDIVSHLSGPFVSSEVETRPSPSLGTSGSREPRPPKYAAEEIYGVVPDDVRAPYDVHEVIARIVDGSEFHEFKANYGATLVCGFAHIWGIPVAILANNGVLFSESAVKGAHFIELAQQRRIPLLFLQNISGFMVGGKYEAEGIAKHGAKLVTAVATATVPKITVLIGGSFGAGNYGMCGRAYSPRFLFTWPNARISVMGGEQAASVLATVHRDAEKWTAEEAEAFKAPIRQKYEDEGNPYHATARLWDDGIIDPAQTRDVLGLAFSATLNAPVEERGFGVFRM
;
A
#
# COMPACT_ATOMS: atom_id res chain seq x y z
N MET A 1 -2.72 35.30 6.78
CA MET A 1 -4.08 35.06 6.29
C MET A 1 -4.27 33.56 6.20
N SER A 2 -5.37 33.01 6.75
CA SER A 2 -5.74 31.60 6.58
C SER A 2 -6.06 31.34 5.09
N ALA A 3 -5.84 30.11 4.61
CA ALA A 3 -6.28 29.71 3.28
C ALA A 3 -7.81 29.85 3.16
N PRO A 4 -8.34 30.08 1.95
CA PRO A 4 -9.78 30.08 1.75
C PRO A 4 -10.39 28.75 2.20
N VAL A 5 -11.56 28.81 2.81
CA VAL A 5 -12.33 27.64 3.17
C VAL A 5 -13.20 27.25 1.99
N LEU A 6 -13.10 25.98 1.56
CA LEU A 6 -13.96 25.44 0.51
C LEU A 6 -15.42 25.45 0.98
N GLY A 7 -16.31 25.87 0.09
CA GLY A 7 -17.77 25.68 0.24
C GLY A 7 -18.17 24.28 -0.20
N THR A 8 -19.45 23.93 -0.02
CA THR A 8 -20.06 22.72 -0.59
C THR A 8 -21.34 23.07 -1.32
N ASN A 9 -21.56 22.42 -2.47
CA ASN A 9 -22.82 22.46 -3.21
C ASN A 9 -23.62 21.17 -2.99
N VAL A 10 -23.14 20.29 -2.14
CA VAL A 10 -23.78 19.00 -1.83
C VAL A 10 -24.97 19.25 -0.92
N ASP A 11 -26.13 18.74 -1.31
CA ASP A 11 -27.35 18.70 -0.50
C ASP A 11 -27.57 17.27 0.02
N PRO A 12 -27.27 16.98 1.30
CA PRO A 12 -27.45 15.66 1.88
C PRO A 12 -28.91 15.16 1.90
N ASP A 13 -29.88 16.06 1.74
CA ASP A 13 -31.30 15.74 1.70
C ASP A 13 -31.83 15.43 0.31
N SER A 14 -31.03 15.62 -0.74
CA SER A 14 -31.42 15.30 -2.12
C SER A 14 -31.54 13.79 -2.36
N ASP A 15 -32.43 13.39 -3.25
CA ASP A 15 -32.58 11.97 -3.64
C ASP A 15 -31.34 11.44 -4.35
N GLU A 16 -30.67 12.28 -5.12
CA GLU A 16 -29.41 11.94 -5.79
C GLU A 16 -28.33 11.59 -4.78
N PHE A 17 -28.14 12.44 -3.76
CA PHE A 17 -27.19 12.18 -2.69
C PHE A 17 -27.49 10.85 -1.96
N ARG A 18 -28.77 10.64 -1.60
CA ARG A 18 -29.18 9.41 -0.90
C ARG A 18 -28.93 8.16 -1.74
N THR A 19 -29.20 8.21 -3.04
CA THR A 19 -28.97 7.10 -3.96
C THR A 19 -27.47 6.77 -4.04
N ARG A 20 -26.63 7.76 -4.29
CA ARG A 20 -25.18 7.61 -4.34
C ARG A 20 -24.62 7.09 -2.99
N ALA A 21 -25.09 7.67 -1.88
CA ALA A 21 -24.67 7.26 -0.55
C ALA A 21 -25.05 5.81 -0.24
N ALA A 22 -26.22 5.36 -0.65
CA ALA A 22 -26.65 3.98 -0.47
C ALA A 22 -25.77 3.01 -1.27
N HIS A 23 -25.46 3.34 -2.54
CA HIS A 23 -24.55 2.56 -3.39
C HIS A 23 -23.14 2.45 -2.78
N ASN A 24 -22.51 3.57 -2.45
CA ASN A 24 -21.15 3.59 -1.93
C ASN A 24 -21.03 2.96 -0.52
N ARG A 25 -22.08 3.04 0.30
CA ARG A 25 -22.12 2.29 1.57
C ARG A 25 -22.20 0.79 1.34
N ALA A 26 -22.93 0.33 0.33
CA ALA A 26 -22.97 -1.10 0.00
C ALA A 26 -21.55 -1.60 -0.44
N LEU A 27 -20.84 -0.81 -1.25
CA LEU A 27 -19.44 -1.12 -1.60
C LEU A 27 -18.51 -1.15 -0.39
N LYS A 28 -18.69 -0.21 0.55
CA LYS A 28 -17.95 -0.20 1.82
C LYS A 28 -18.26 -1.46 2.65
N ASP A 29 -19.54 -1.83 2.77
CA ASP A 29 -19.97 -3.00 3.55
C ASP A 29 -19.40 -4.30 2.94
N GLU A 30 -19.36 -4.42 1.61
CA GLU A 30 -18.67 -5.50 0.91
C GLU A 30 -17.17 -5.53 1.23
N LEU A 31 -16.49 -4.36 1.20
CA LEU A 31 -15.08 -4.28 1.56
C LEU A 31 -14.83 -4.80 2.98
N TYR A 32 -15.62 -4.34 3.95
CA TYR A 32 -15.46 -4.79 5.34
C TYR A 32 -15.72 -6.28 5.51
N ALA A 33 -16.69 -6.84 4.80
CA ALA A 33 -16.97 -8.28 4.84
C ALA A 33 -15.76 -9.07 4.30
N ARG A 34 -15.20 -8.69 3.15
CA ARG A 34 -14.02 -9.35 2.56
C ARG A 34 -12.78 -9.21 3.44
N VAL A 35 -12.55 -8.03 4.02
CA VAL A 35 -11.43 -7.79 4.94
C VAL A 35 -11.59 -8.63 6.21
N ALA A 36 -12.79 -8.72 6.77
CA ALA A 36 -13.06 -9.54 7.95
C ALA A 36 -12.83 -11.04 7.66
N GLU A 37 -13.23 -11.52 6.49
CA GLU A 37 -12.98 -12.91 6.05
C GLU A 37 -11.46 -13.16 5.90
N ALA A 38 -10.75 -12.30 5.18
CA ALA A 38 -9.30 -12.43 5.00
C ALA A 38 -8.54 -12.36 6.34
N ALA A 39 -9.04 -11.55 7.28
CA ALA A 39 -8.47 -11.40 8.62
C ALA A 39 -8.54 -12.67 9.47
N MET A 40 -9.43 -13.60 9.14
CA MET A 40 -9.50 -14.90 9.82
C MET A 40 -8.26 -15.76 9.55
N GLY A 41 -7.51 -15.50 8.49
CA GLY A 41 -6.34 -16.29 8.10
C GLY A 41 -6.72 -17.70 7.64
N GLY A 42 -6.00 -18.71 8.14
CA GLY A 42 -6.27 -20.11 7.81
C GLY A 42 -7.62 -20.62 8.34
N ASN A 43 -8.04 -21.79 7.85
CA ASN A 43 -9.29 -22.41 8.29
C ASN A 43 -9.27 -22.76 9.79
N GLU A 44 -10.45 -23.04 10.36
CA GLU A 44 -10.65 -23.31 11.78
C GLU A 44 -9.69 -24.38 12.31
N LYS A 45 -9.60 -25.52 11.62
CA LYS A 45 -8.70 -26.64 12.00
C LYS A 45 -7.23 -26.19 12.06
N SER A 46 -6.80 -25.33 11.15
CA SER A 46 -5.43 -24.79 11.15
C SER A 46 -5.20 -23.83 12.32
N ARG A 47 -6.18 -22.99 12.65
CA ARG A 47 -6.12 -22.08 13.79
C ARG A 47 -6.12 -22.87 15.13
N GLU A 48 -7.00 -23.85 15.28
CA GLU A 48 -7.03 -24.74 16.46
C GLU A 48 -5.68 -25.47 16.66
N ARG A 49 -5.13 -26.03 15.56
CA ARG A 49 -3.82 -26.66 15.58
C ARG A 49 -2.71 -25.70 15.99
N HIS A 50 -2.81 -24.44 15.61
CA HIS A 50 -1.84 -23.39 15.94
C HIS A 50 -1.91 -23.06 17.44
N THR A 51 -3.10 -22.74 17.94
CA THR A 51 -3.32 -22.36 19.35
C THR A 51 -3.14 -23.51 20.33
N SER A 52 -3.44 -24.75 19.95
CA SER A 52 -3.21 -25.93 20.79
C SER A 52 -1.73 -26.18 21.09
N ARG A 53 -0.81 -25.55 20.38
CA ARG A 53 0.62 -25.55 20.63
C ARG A 53 1.09 -24.43 21.55
N GLY A 54 0.17 -23.66 22.14
CA GLY A 54 0.49 -22.54 23.01
C GLY A 54 0.89 -21.25 22.26
N LYS A 55 0.67 -21.18 20.95
CA LYS A 55 0.98 -20.01 20.13
C LYS A 55 -0.15 -19.01 20.12
N LEU A 56 0.19 -17.73 20.11
CA LEU A 56 -0.75 -16.67 19.77
C LEU A 56 -1.08 -16.70 18.27
N LEU A 57 -2.33 -16.37 17.91
CA LEU A 57 -2.66 -16.15 16.52
C LEU A 57 -1.84 -14.99 15.93
N PRO A 58 -1.54 -14.99 14.61
CA PRO A 58 -0.67 -13.96 14.01
C PRO A 58 -1.17 -12.53 14.25
N ARG A 59 -2.49 -12.27 14.19
CA ARG A 59 -3.05 -10.95 14.49
C ARG A 59 -2.91 -10.57 15.95
N GLU A 60 -3.06 -11.52 16.87
CA GLU A 60 -2.80 -11.30 18.30
C GLU A 60 -1.33 -10.97 18.57
N ARG A 61 -0.38 -11.60 17.83
CA ARG A 61 1.04 -11.26 17.92
C ARG A 61 1.29 -9.80 17.53
N VAL A 62 0.68 -9.35 16.42
CA VAL A 62 0.80 -7.96 15.95
C VAL A 62 0.16 -7.01 16.97
N GLU A 63 -1.07 -7.27 17.41
CA GLU A 63 -1.79 -6.44 18.37
C GLU A 63 -1.02 -6.25 19.69
N ARG A 64 -0.45 -7.34 20.23
CA ARG A 64 0.32 -7.30 21.49
C ARG A 64 1.71 -6.67 21.32
N LEU A 65 2.27 -6.68 20.11
CA LEU A 65 3.51 -5.99 19.80
C LEU A 65 3.34 -4.48 19.78
N LEU A 66 2.20 -3.99 19.30
CA LEU A 66 1.90 -2.56 19.17
C LEU A 66 1.74 -1.88 20.52
N ASP A 67 1.98 -0.58 20.55
CA ASP A 67 1.64 0.25 21.71
C ASP A 67 0.13 0.27 21.91
N PRO A 68 -0.37 0.22 23.15
CA PRO A 68 -1.80 0.27 23.43
C PRO A 68 -2.47 1.49 22.77
N GLY A 69 -3.54 1.26 22.01
CA GLY A 69 -4.25 2.31 21.28
C GLY A 69 -3.54 2.83 20.02
N SER A 70 -2.39 2.28 19.65
CA SER A 70 -1.73 2.65 18.39
C SER A 70 -2.52 2.14 17.19
N PRO A 71 -2.81 3.01 16.21
CA PRO A 71 -3.37 2.55 14.94
C PRO A 71 -2.35 1.67 14.20
N PHE A 72 -2.86 0.75 13.39
CA PHE A 72 -2.07 -0.10 12.50
C PHE A 72 -2.47 0.14 11.05
N LEU A 73 -1.59 0.76 10.27
CA LEU A 73 -1.78 0.96 8.84
C LEU A 73 -1.40 -0.34 8.13
N GLU A 74 -2.34 -1.27 8.06
CA GLU A 74 -2.13 -2.56 7.38
C GLU A 74 -2.14 -2.38 5.86
N ILE A 75 -1.19 -3.02 5.17
CA ILE A 75 -1.04 -3.00 3.72
C ILE A 75 -1.37 -4.36 3.10
N GLY A 76 -2.02 -4.35 1.92
CA GLY A 76 -2.33 -5.55 1.18
C GLY A 76 -3.19 -6.55 1.94
N GLN A 77 -4.19 -6.09 2.69
CA GLN A 77 -5.10 -6.95 3.46
C GLN A 77 -5.76 -8.02 2.59
N LEU A 78 -6.12 -7.66 1.36
CA LEU A 78 -6.77 -8.54 0.38
C LEU A 78 -5.79 -9.06 -0.69
N ALA A 79 -4.47 -9.05 -0.42
CA ALA A 79 -3.49 -9.68 -1.30
C ALA A 79 -3.83 -11.16 -1.49
N ALA A 80 -3.72 -11.64 -2.74
CA ALA A 80 -4.12 -12.99 -3.16
C ALA A 80 -5.61 -13.33 -3.00
N ASN A 81 -6.49 -12.34 -2.79
CA ASN A 81 -7.93 -12.56 -2.74
C ASN A 81 -8.40 -13.27 -4.04
N ASP A 82 -9.20 -14.34 -3.88
CA ASP A 82 -9.69 -15.16 -4.98
C ASP A 82 -8.60 -15.80 -5.89
N LEU A 83 -7.34 -15.77 -5.46
CA LEU A 83 -6.24 -16.47 -6.12
C LEU A 83 -5.83 -17.70 -5.31
N TYR A 84 -5.12 -18.63 -5.98
CA TYR A 84 -4.71 -19.90 -5.34
C TYR A 84 -5.88 -20.65 -4.71
N ASP A 85 -7.02 -20.73 -5.44
CA ASP A 85 -8.28 -21.37 -5.00
C ASP A 85 -8.84 -20.77 -3.69
N GLY A 86 -8.54 -19.49 -3.40
CA GLY A 86 -8.96 -18.81 -2.18
C GLY A 86 -8.25 -19.27 -0.90
N GLU A 87 -7.23 -20.13 -1.02
CA GLU A 87 -6.59 -20.77 0.13
C GLU A 87 -5.45 -19.99 0.78
N VAL A 88 -5.11 -18.78 0.25
CA VAL A 88 -3.97 -17.97 0.72
C VAL A 88 -4.40 -16.54 1.04
N PRO A 89 -5.38 -16.35 1.97
CA PRO A 89 -5.88 -15.03 2.32
C PRO A 89 -4.74 -14.12 2.83
N GLY A 90 -4.81 -12.84 2.45
CA GLY A 90 -3.77 -11.86 2.80
C GLY A 90 -2.37 -12.23 2.31
N ALA A 91 -2.27 -13.14 1.31
CA ALA A 91 -1.01 -13.73 0.85
C ALA A 91 -0.20 -14.41 1.98
N GLY A 92 -0.85 -14.89 3.04
CA GLY A 92 -0.21 -15.55 4.19
C GLY A 92 0.72 -14.65 5.02
N LEU A 93 0.58 -13.32 4.88
CA LEU A 93 1.34 -12.31 5.64
C LEU A 93 0.44 -11.21 6.18
N ILE A 94 0.72 -10.75 7.40
CA ILE A 94 0.23 -9.48 7.92
C ILE A 94 1.37 -8.48 7.84
N CYS A 95 1.22 -7.43 7.05
CA CYS A 95 2.22 -6.37 6.90
C CYS A 95 1.58 -5.01 7.17
N GLY A 96 2.30 -4.12 7.84
CA GLY A 96 1.80 -2.78 8.09
C GLY A 96 2.71 -1.95 8.97
N ILE A 97 2.34 -0.70 9.16
CA ILE A 97 3.06 0.26 10.00
C ILE A 97 2.27 0.47 11.28
N GLY A 98 2.93 0.29 12.41
CA GLY A 98 2.39 0.58 13.72
C GLY A 98 3.44 1.09 14.67
N ARG A 99 3.03 1.57 15.84
CA ARG A 99 3.96 2.08 16.84
C ARG A 99 4.34 0.99 17.84
N VAL A 100 5.63 0.80 18.03
CA VAL A 100 6.22 -0.13 18.99
C VAL A 100 7.19 0.65 19.85
N SER A 101 6.98 0.67 21.16
CA SER A 101 7.80 1.45 22.12
C SER A 101 8.02 2.91 21.65
N GLY A 102 6.95 3.58 21.20
CA GLY A 102 6.97 4.96 20.74
C GLY A 102 7.50 5.18 19.33
N ARG A 103 7.91 4.14 18.58
CA ARG A 103 8.50 4.25 17.23
C ARG A 103 7.59 3.63 16.17
N GLN A 104 7.46 4.30 15.05
CA GLN A 104 6.84 3.70 13.86
C GLN A 104 7.78 2.63 13.29
N CYS A 105 7.26 1.42 13.19
CA CYS A 105 7.97 0.25 12.65
C CYS A 105 7.15 -0.38 11.52
N MET A 106 7.83 -0.93 10.53
CA MET A 106 7.24 -1.87 9.59
C MET A 106 7.20 -3.24 10.24
N ILE A 107 6.02 -3.83 10.36
CA ILE A 107 5.81 -5.17 10.90
C ILE A 107 5.53 -6.11 9.73
N VAL A 108 6.21 -7.25 9.71
CA VAL A 108 6.00 -8.34 8.75
C VAL A 108 5.79 -9.62 9.56
N CYS A 109 4.56 -10.10 9.64
CA CYS A 109 4.21 -11.27 10.42
C CYS A 109 3.74 -12.41 9.49
N ASN A 110 4.39 -13.57 9.57
CA ASN A 110 3.93 -14.76 8.87
C ASN A 110 2.63 -15.29 9.49
N ASP A 111 1.67 -15.64 8.65
CA ASP A 111 0.49 -16.39 9.09
C ASP A 111 0.68 -17.89 8.87
N ALA A 112 1.18 -18.58 9.90
CA ALA A 112 1.40 -20.03 9.84
C ALA A 112 0.08 -20.83 9.82
N THR A 113 -1.07 -20.21 10.07
CA THR A 113 -2.38 -20.85 9.89
C THR A 113 -2.76 -20.99 8.41
N VAL A 114 -2.16 -20.15 7.56
CA VAL A 114 -2.29 -20.16 6.10
C VAL A 114 -1.16 -20.99 5.50
N LYS A 115 -1.45 -22.18 5.02
CA LYS A 115 -0.48 -23.09 4.37
C LYS A 115 0.86 -23.24 5.12
N GLY A 116 0.83 -23.18 6.47
CA GLY A 116 2.04 -23.32 7.29
C GLY A 116 3.03 -22.15 7.16
N GLY A 117 2.57 -20.97 6.77
CA GLY A 117 3.43 -19.80 6.53
C GLY A 117 4.31 -19.93 5.28
N THR A 118 3.93 -20.77 4.34
CA THR A 118 4.69 -21.00 3.10
C THR A 118 4.58 -19.81 2.15
N TYR A 119 5.68 -19.43 1.52
CA TYR A 119 5.75 -18.30 0.59
C TYR A 119 5.29 -18.68 -0.81
N TYR A 120 4.15 -18.15 -1.21
CA TYR A 120 3.64 -18.12 -2.58
C TYR A 120 4.21 -16.92 -3.35
N PRO A 121 4.03 -16.82 -4.67
CA PRO A 121 4.52 -15.66 -5.44
C PRO A 121 4.04 -14.32 -4.88
N LEU A 122 2.76 -14.21 -4.52
CA LEU A 122 2.22 -12.97 -3.92
C LEU A 122 2.65 -12.75 -2.47
N THR A 123 3.00 -13.80 -1.73
CA THR A 123 3.63 -13.66 -0.41
C THR A 123 4.98 -12.96 -0.52
N VAL A 124 5.81 -13.38 -1.49
CA VAL A 124 7.09 -12.73 -1.80
C VAL A 124 6.87 -11.27 -2.19
N LYS A 125 5.96 -11.02 -3.15
CA LYS A 125 5.66 -9.66 -3.61
C LYS A 125 5.20 -8.74 -2.48
N LYS A 126 4.36 -9.24 -1.55
CA LYS A 126 3.90 -8.48 -0.38
C LYS A 126 5.04 -8.18 0.59
N HIS A 127 5.91 -9.16 0.86
CA HIS A 127 7.08 -8.95 1.72
C HIS A 127 8.02 -7.90 1.11
N LEU A 128 8.33 -8.01 -0.18
CA LEU A 128 9.17 -7.04 -0.89
C LEU A 128 8.55 -5.63 -0.85
N ARG A 129 7.22 -5.52 -1.00
CA ARG A 129 6.55 -4.21 -0.88
C ARG A 129 6.66 -3.64 0.52
N ALA A 130 6.52 -4.45 1.56
CA ALA A 130 6.72 -4.01 2.94
C ALA A 130 8.15 -3.48 3.16
N GLN A 131 9.16 -4.19 2.66
CA GLN A 131 10.56 -3.74 2.72
C GLN A 131 10.81 -2.47 1.89
N GLU A 132 10.18 -2.31 0.73
CA GLU A 132 10.27 -1.09 -0.09
C GLU A 132 9.72 0.12 0.68
N ILE A 133 8.52 -0.01 1.28
CA ILE A 133 7.93 1.03 2.13
C ILE A 133 8.84 1.35 3.32
N ALA A 134 9.37 0.33 3.99
CA ALA A 134 10.27 0.52 5.12
C ALA A 134 11.57 1.24 4.72
N LEU A 135 12.18 0.84 3.60
CA LEU A 135 13.39 1.46 3.05
C LEU A 135 13.17 2.94 2.72
N GLU A 136 12.09 3.23 1.98
CA GLU A 136 11.78 4.58 1.52
C GLU A 136 11.41 5.54 2.65
N ASN A 137 10.80 5.00 3.73
CA ASN A 137 10.38 5.79 4.89
C ASN A 137 11.32 5.61 6.10
N ARG A 138 12.44 4.87 5.94
CA ARG A 138 13.45 4.59 6.99
C ARG A 138 12.84 4.02 8.27
N LEU A 139 11.89 3.09 8.15
CA LEU A 139 11.23 2.45 9.27
C LEU A 139 12.00 1.20 9.70
N PRO A 140 12.29 1.01 10.99
CA PRO A 140 12.76 -0.27 11.51
C PRO A 140 11.82 -1.39 11.08
N CYS A 141 12.36 -2.56 10.70
CA CYS A 141 11.59 -3.73 10.33
C CYS A 141 11.56 -4.74 11.47
N ILE A 142 10.38 -5.23 11.80
CA ILE A 142 10.16 -6.31 12.75
C ILE A 142 9.54 -7.49 12.02
N TYR A 143 10.27 -8.61 11.97
CA TYR A 143 9.84 -9.85 11.33
C TYR A 143 9.37 -10.83 12.40
N LEU A 144 8.07 -11.13 12.48
CA LEU A 144 7.51 -12.18 13.33
C LEU A 144 7.45 -13.47 12.49
N VAL A 145 8.47 -14.31 12.64
CA VAL A 145 8.75 -15.42 11.72
C VAL A 145 8.11 -16.71 12.20
N ASP A 146 7.27 -17.29 11.35
CA ASP A 146 6.68 -18.62 11.51
C ASP A 146 6.38 -19.19 10.11
N SER A 147 7.43 -19.63 9.39
CA SER A 147 7.40 -19.90 7.96
C SER A 147 7.91 -21.30 7.59
N GLY A 148 7.16 -21.97 6.74
CA GLY A 148 7.58 -23.23 6.10
C GLY A 148 8.57 -23.08 4.92
N GLY A 149 8.98 -21.85 4.59
CA GLY A 149 9.86 -21.58 3.44
C GLY A 149 9.10 -21.38 2.13
N ALA A 150 9.76 -21.58 0.99
CA ALA A 150 9.18 -21.39 -0.34
C ALA A 150 8.15 -22.47 -0.70
N ASN A 151 7.09 -22.09 -1.39
CA ASN A 151 6.11 -23.02 -1.94
C ASN A 151 6.74 -23.79 -3.12
N LEU A 152 7.01 -25.08 -2.93
CA LEU A 152 7.70 -25.91 -3.91
C LEU A 152 6.94 -26.09 -5.24
N PRO A 153 5.61 -26.24 -5.27
CA PRO A 153 4.87 -26.30 -6.54
C PRO A 153 5.01 -25.04 -7.42
N HIS A 154 5.27 -23.88 -6.83
CA HIS A 154 5.45 -22.60 -7.52
C HIS A 154 6.91 -22.11 -7.46
N GLN A 155 7.90 -23.02 -7.32
CA GLN A 155 9.29 -22.64 -7.09
C GLN A 155 9.86 -21.76 -8.22
N ASP A 156 9.43 -21.95 -9.45
CA ASP A 156 9.80 -21.16 -10.63
C ASP A 156 9.36 -19.69 -10.54
N GLN A 157 8.28 -19.41 -9.80
CA GLN A 157 7.73 -18.06 -9.58
C GLN A 157 8.11 -17.47 -8.21
N VAL A 158 8.86 -18.21 -7.39
CA VAL A 158 9.26 -17.80 -6.04
C VAL A 158 10.76 -17.63 -5.89
N PHE A 159 11.57 -18.43 -6.62
CA PHE A 159 13.00 -18.57 -6.34
C PHE A 159 13.95 -17.88 -7.32
N PRO A 160 13.87 -18.08 -8.67
CA PRO A 160 15.03 -17.85 -9.56
C PRO A 160 15.22 -16.41 -10.02
N ASP A 161 14.20 -15.54 -9.95
CA ASP A 161 14.26 -14.21 -10.55
C ASP A 161 14.71 -13.14 -9.55
N ARG A 162 15.01 -11.95 -10.07
CA ARG A 162 15.52 -10.79 -9.33
C ARG A 162 14.62 -10.39 -8.17
N ASP A 163 13.32 -10.30 -8.39
CA ASP A 163 12.33 -9.83 -7.40
C ASP A 163 11.56 -11.01 -6.76
N HIS A 164 12.27 -12.13 -6.58
CA HIS A 164 11.83 -13.33 -5.90
C HIS A 164 12.40 -13.41 -4.47
N PHE A 165 12.30 -14.56 -3.85
CA PHE A 165 12.59 -14.80 -2.43
C PHE A 165 13.98 -14.30 -2.01
N GLY A 166 15.02 -14.50 -2.86
CA GLY A 166 16.37 -14.01 -2.59
C GLY A 166 16.48 -12.48 -2.45
N ARG A 167 15.54 -11.73 -3.06
CA ARG A 167 15.52 -10.27 -2.95
C ARG A 167 15.19 -9.79 -1.53
N ILE A 168 14.44 -10.57 -0.77
CA ILE A 168 14.14 -10.28 0.65
C ILE A 168 15.43 -10.11 1.44
N PHE A 169 16.37 -11.04 1.28
CA PHE A 169 17.65 -11.04 2.00
C PHE A 169 18.59 -9.94 1.51
N PHE A 170 18.62 -9.71 0.20
CA PHE A 170 19.35 -8.58 -0.38
C PHE A 170 18.87 -7.25 0.19
N ASN A 171 17.56 -7.05 0.25
CA ASN A 171 16.96 -5.83 0.81
C ASN A 171 17.30 -5.70 2.29
N GLN A 172 17.15 -6.76 3.08
CA GLN A 172 17.43 -6.78 4.51
C GLN A 172 18.87 -6.34 4.80
N ALA A 173 19.86 -6.94 4.13
CA ALA A 173 21.26 -6.57 4.28
C ALA A 173 21.53 -5.10 3.90
N ASN A 174 20.94 -4.63 2.80
CA ASN A 174 21.11 -3.24 2.36
C ASN A 174 20.39 -2.22 3.25
N MET A 175 19.27 -2.59 3.86
CA MET A 175 18.57 -1.75 4.81
C MET A 175 19.37 -1.62 6.12
N SER A 176 19.91 -2.72 6.65
CA SER A 176 20.83 -2.70 7.79
C SER A 176 22.05 -1.81 7.50
N ALA A 177 22.70 -1.97 6.33
CA ALA A 177 23.81 -1.12 5.90
C ALA A 177 23.45 0.38 5.83
N LYS A 178 22.19 0.71 5.58
CA LYS A 178 21.64 2.08 5.61
C LYS A 178 21.19 2.52 7.00
N ARG A 179 21.49 1.73 8.04
CA ARG A 179 21.11 1.98 9.43
C ARG A 179 19.57 2.00 9.63
N ILE A 180 18.87 1.14 8.92
CA ILE A 180 17.45 0.84 9.14
C ILE A 180 17.41 -0.48 9.89
N PRO A 181 17.09 -0.50 11.20
CA PRO A 181 17.18 -1.69 12.03
C PRO A 181 16.32 -2.85 11.52
N GLN A 182 16.87 -4.05 11.57
CA GLN A 182 16.25 -5.30 11.18
C GLN A 182 16.17 -6.21 12.42
N ILE A 183 14.96 -6.48 12.90
CA ILE A 183 14.72 -7.26 14.12
C ILE A 183 13.89 -8.47 13.76
N ALA A 184 14.33 -9.67 14.10
CA ALA A 184 13.56 -10.90 13.89
C ALA A 184 13.12 -11.51 15.23
N CYS A 185 11.92 -12.07 15.22
CA CYS A 185 11.37 -12.85 16.31
C CYS A 185 10.87 -14.19 15.77
N VAL A 186 11.58 -15.27 16.08
CA VAL A 186 11.28 -16.61 15.58
C VAL A 186 10.28 -17.27 16.54
N MET A 187 9.03 -17.29 16.13
CA MET A 187 7.88 -17.76 16.89
C MET A 187 7.32 -19.11 16.39
N GLY A 188 8.09 -19.77 15.55
CA GLY A 188 7.73 -21.05 14.95
C GLY A 188 8.79 -21.56 14.01
N SER A 189 8.37 -22.34 13.02
CA SER A 189 9.31 -22.89 12.04
C SER A 189 9.97 -21.79 11.22
N CYS A 190 11.26 -21.95 10.97
CA CYS A 190 12.02 -21.09 10.05
C CYS A 190 12.96 -21.97 9.23
N THR A 191 12.48 -22.42 8.07
CA THR A 191 13.10 -23.51 7.32
C THR A 191 13.64 -23.03 5.97
N ALA A 192 14.72 -23.66 5.52
CA ALA A 192 15.39 -23.46 4.23
C ALA A 192 15.78 -21.98 4.02
N GLY A 193 15.43 -21.37 2.88
CA GLY A 193 15.71 -19.96 2.62
C GLY A 193 15.16 -19.01 3.68
N GLY A 194 14.02 -19.35 4.31
CA GLY A 194 13.44 -18.56 5.40
C GLY A 194 14.38 -18.38 6.61
N ALA A 195 15.30 -19.31 6.85
CA ALA A 195 16.28 -19.25 7.92
C ALA A 195 17.22 -18.03 7.82
N TYR A 196 17.36 -17.44 6.64
CA TYR A 196 18.17 -16.23 6.48
C TYR A 196 17.50 -14.97 7.00
N VAL A 197 16.17 -14.92 7.14
CA VAL A 197 15.49 -13.74 7.71
C VAL A 197 16.00 -13.47 9.14
N PRO A 198 15.94 -14.42 10.10
CA PRO A 198 16.53 -14.19 11.43
C PRO A 198 18.06 -14.14 11.40
N ALA A 199 18.73 -14.98 10.61
CA ALA A 199 20.19 -15.04 10.61
C ALA A 199 20.88 -13.78 10.06
N MET A 200 20.15 -12.95 9.30
CA MET A 200 20.64 -11.68 8.73
C MET A 200 20.01 -10.44 9.39
N SER A 201 19.20 -10.63 10.43
CA SER A 201 18.70 -9.51 11.23
C SER A 201 19.80 -8.96 12.14
N ASP A 202 19.68 -7.69 12.52
CA ASP A 202 20.64 -7.04 13.41
C ASP A 202 20.53 -7.60 14.84
N GLU A 203 19.28 -7.95 15.24
CA GLU A 203 19.00 -8.67 16.51
C GLU A 203 17.90 -9.72 16.29
N THR A 204 18.06 -10.88 16.92
CA THR A 204 17.15 -12.02 16.75
C THR A 204 16.72 -12.61 18.09
N VAL A 205 15.40 -12.72 18.27
CA VAL A 205 14.73 -13.40 19.39
C VAL A 205 14.20 -14.74 18.91
N ILE A 206 14.27 -15.79 19.74
CA ILE A 206 13.64 -17.08 19.46
C ILE A 206 12.83 -17.57 20.66
N VAL A 207 11.67 -18.19 20.41
CA VAL A 207 10.84 -18.82 21.45
C VAL A 207 11.32 -20.26 21.68
N ARG A 208 11.68 -20.58 22.92
CA ARG A 208 12.13 -21.91 23.36
C ARG A 208 11.07 -22.98 23.09
N ASN A 209 11.49 -24.16 22.63
CA ASN A 209 10.64 -25.31 22.33
C ASN A 209 9.53 -25.04 21.29
N GLN A 210 9.60 -23.92 20.57
CA GLN A 210 8.61 -23.52 19.60
C GLN A 210 9.25 -22.99 18.31
N GLY A 211 10.21 -22.08 18.44
CA GLY A 211 10.99 -21.54 17.34
C GLY A 211 12.09 -22.50 16.90
N THR A 212 12.26 -22.67 15.58
CA THR A 212 13.37 -23.45 15.03
C THR A 212 13.97 -22.75 13.81
N ILE A 213 15.29 -22.78 13.67
CA ILE A 213 16.03 -22.22 12.53
C ILE A 213 16.93 -23.32 11.97
N PHE A 214 16.70 -23.74 10.74
CA PHE A 214 17.60 -24.69 10.06
C PHE A 214 17.47 -24.58 8.52
N LEU A 215 18.56 -24.81 7.82
CA LEU A 215 18.59 -24.81 6.35
C LEU A 215 17.91 -26.06 5.76
N ALA A 216 18.00 -27.18 6.47
CA ALA A 216 17.36 -28.44 6.10
C ALA A 216 16.66 -29.02 7.34
N GLY A 217 15.37 -29.27 7.26
CA GLY A 217 14.61 -29.89 8.33
C GLY A 217 14.99 -31.37 8.56
N PRO A 218 14.59 -31.97 9.71
CA PRO A 218 14.95 -33.34 10.08
C PRO A 218 14.73 -34.40 8.97
N PRO A 219 13.61 -34.37 8.21
CA PRO A 219 13.43 -35.35 7.12
C PRO A 219 14.47 -35.23 6.00
N LEU A 220 14.90 -34.02 5.68
CA LEU A 220 15.93 -33.80 4.65
C LEU A 220 17.33 -34.16 5.16
N VAL A 221 17.64 -33.88 6.42
CA VAL A 221 18.88 -34.31 7.09
C VAL A 221 18.98 -35.82 7.07
N LYS A 222 17.91 -36.53 7.47
CA LYS A 222 17.85 -38.00 7.43
C LYS A 222 18.07 -38.53 6.03
N ALA A 223 17.45 -37.94 5.01
CA ALA A 223 17.61 -38.36 3.62
C ALA A 223 19.03 -38.11 3.08
N ALA A 224 19.68 -37.02 3.49
CA ALA A 224 21.00 -36.62 3.00
C ALA A 224 22.17 -37.31 3.71
N THR A 225 22.05 -37.52 5.03
CA THR A 225 23.17 -37.99 5.89
C THR A 225 22.87 -39.29 6.65
N GLY A 226 21.61 -39.73 6.69
CA GLY A 226 21.16 -40.85 7.50
C GLY A 226 20.97 -40.50 9.00
N GLU A 227 21.25 -39.26 9.41
CA GLU A 227 21.12 -38.82 10.81
C GLU A 227 19.66 -38.67 11.21
N GLU A 228 19.29 -39.28 12.33
CA GLU A 228 17.98 -39.07 12.97
C GLU A 228 18.12 -38.05 14.09
N ILE A 229 17.56 -36.89 13.92
CA ILE A 229 17.66 -35.77 14.85
C ILE A 229 16.28 -35.09 15.02
N SER A 230 15.96 -34.65 16.23
CA SER A 230 14.73 -33.87 16.46
C SER A 230 14.87 -32.44 15.92
N ALA A 231 13.75 -31.76 15.67
CA ALA A 231 13.78 -30.37 15.23
C ALA A 231 14.42 -29.45 16.28
N GLU A 232 14.19 -29.71 17.58
CA GLU A 232 14.76 -28.93 18.67
C GLU A 232 16.27 -29.14 18.79
N ASP A 233 16.76 -30.39 18.66
CA ASP A 233 18.20 -30.67 18.71
C ASP A 233 18.93 -30.18 17.45
N LEU A 234 18.24 -30.14 16.30
CA LEU A 234 18.82 -29.68 15.03
C LEU A 234 18.92 -28.15 14.96
N GLY A 235 17.93 -27.42 15.45
CA GLY A 235 17.85 -25.96 15.27
C GLY A 235 16.89 -25.27 16.22
N GLY A 236 16.72 -25.77 17.44
CA GLY A 236 15.90 -25.16 18.47
C GLY A 236 16.57 -23.99 19.19
N GLY A 237 15.78 -23.31 20.00
CA GLY A 237 16.19 -22.10 20.71
C GLY A 237 17.41 -22.25 21.60
N ASP A 238 17.48 -23.32 22.42
CA ASP A 238 18.61 -23.56 23.30
C ASP A 238 19.93 -23.84 22.55
N LEU A 239 19.85 -24.56 21.42
CA LEU A 239 21.00 -24.80 20.55
C LEU A 239 21.56 -23.48 20.01
N HIS A 240 20.68 -22.65 19.45
CA HIS A 240 21.10 -21.41 18.80
C HIS A 240 21.57 -20.34 19.79
N ALA A 241 20.93 -20.23 20.93
CA ALA A 241 21.35 -19.30 21.99
C ALA A 241 22.67 -19.68 22.69
N LYS A 242 23.01 -21.01 22.78
CA LYS A 242 24.15 -21.47 23.57
C LYS A 242 25.35 -21.93 22.72
N LYS A 243 25.14 -22.42 21.51
CA LYS A 243 26.20 -23.05 20.70
C LYS A 243 26.46 -22.32 19.38
N SER A 244 25.43 -22.11 18.52
CA SER A 244 25.66 -21.54 17.20
C SER A 244 25.77 -20.01 17.23
N GLY A 245 25.14 -19.35 18.22
CA GLY A 245 25.11 -17.89 18.32
C GLY A 245 24.27 -17.20 17.22
N VAL A 246 23.38 -17.94 16.56
CA VAL A 246 22.51 -17.37 15.51
C VAL A 246 21.37 -16.52 16.07
N VAL A 247 21.07 -16.67 17.37
CA VAL A 247 20.08 -15.86 18.08
C VAL A 247 20.70 -15.17 19.28
N ASP A 248 20.23 -13.97 19.57
CA ASP A 248 20.73 -13.11 20.64
C ASP A 248 19.92 -13.27 21.94
N HIS A 249 18.63 -13.55 21.81
CA HIS A 249 17.69 -13.60 22.91
C HIS A 249 16.82 -14.86 22.87
N LEU A 250 16.67 -15.52 24.04
CA LEU A 250 15.84 -16.71 24.21
C LEU A 250 14.62 -16.36 25.05
N ALA A 251 13.43 -16.50 24.47
CA ALA A 251 12.14 -16.25 25.12
C ALA A 251 11.46 -17.55 25.54
N GLU A 252 10.66 -17.51 26.61
CA GLU A 252 9.95 -18.68 27.10
C GLU A 252 8.63 -18.98 26.35
N ASN A 253 8.01 -17.94 25.78
CA ASN A 253 6.75 -18.00 25.03
C ASN A 253 6.58 -16.77 24.14
N ASP A 254 5.49 -16.71 23.36
CA ASP A 254 5.17 -15.60 22.45
C ASP A 254 5.12 -14.24 23.17
N GLU A 255 4.47 -14.15 24.34
CA GLU A 255 4.36 -12.92 25.14
C GLU A 255 5.73 -12.37 25.57
N HIS A 256 6.58 -13.26 26.10
CA HIS A 256 7.93 -12.89 26.51
C HIS A 256 8.77 -12.45 25.30
N ALA A 257 8.63 -13.13 24.15
CA ALA A 257 9.33 -12.76 22.93
C ALA A 257 8.93 -11.36 22.45
N LEU A 258 7.65 -11.05 22.44
CA LEU A 258 7.15 -9.72 22.06
C LEU A 258 7.64 -8.63 23.04
N THR A 259 7.73 -8.94 24.34
CA THR A 259 8.28 -8.03 25.34
C THR A 259 9.75 -7.71 25.06
N ILE A 260 10.56 -8.73 24.73
CA ILE A 260 11.97 -8.53 24.35
C ILE A 260 12.08 -7.68 23.07
N VAL A 261 11.27 -7.95 22.05
CA VAL A 261 11.25 -7.14 20.81
C VAL A 261 10.92 -5.68 21.13
N ARG A 262 9.92 -5.42 21.97
CA ARG A 262 9.57 -4.06 22.41
C ARG A 262 10.73 -3.38 23.15
N ASP A 263 11.46 -4.13 23.97
CA ASP A 263 12.64 -3.62 24.68
C ASP A 263 13.77 -3.26 23.69
N ILE A 264 14.08 -4.14 22.73
CA ILE A 264 15.04 -3.86 21.64
C ILE A 264 14.68 -2.56 20.92
N VAL A 265 13.41 -2.41 20.52
CA VAL A 265 12.94 -1.19 19.82
C VAL A 265 13.09 0.06 20.70
N SER A 266 12.90 -0.06 22.01
CA SER A 266 13.04 1.06 22.96
C SER A 266 14.47 1.63 23.00
N HIS A 267 15.47 0.80 22.74
CA HIS A 267 16.89 1.17 22.76
C HIS A 267 17.41 1.68 21.41
N LEU A 268 16.63 1.61 20.33
CA LEU A 268 17.05 2.15 19.03
C LEU A 268 17.31 3.66 19.12
N SER A 269 18.44 4.12 18.61
CA SER A 269 18.74 5.55 18.49
C SER A 269 17.95 6.20 17.34
N GLY A 270 17.50 7.44 17.51
CA GLY A 270 16.77 8.22 16.49
C GLY A 270 15.53 8.91 17.05
N PRO A 271 14.77 9.66 16.26
CA PRO A 271 13.65 10.42 16.78
C PRO A 271 12.54 9.52 17.34
N PHE A 272 12.21 9.73 18.62
CA PHE A 272 10.99 9.20 19.20
C PHE A 272 9.80 10.02 18.74
N VAL A 273 8.75 9.36 18.28
CA VAL A 273 7.44 10.00 18.14
C VAL A 273 6.79 9.91 19.53
N SER A 274 6.78 11.02 20.28
CA SER A 274 6.20 11.03 21.63
C SER A 274 4.70 10.70 21.58
N SER A 275 4.17 10.08 22.65
CA SER A 275 2.76 9.71 22.77
C SER A 275 1.79 10.89 22.71
N GLU A 276 2.28 12.11 22.92
CA GLU A 276 1.49 13.35 22.74
C GLU A 276 1.31 13.75 21.27
N VAL A 277 1.95 13.01 20.32
CA VAL A 277 2.01 13.33 18.88
C VAL A 277 1.10 12.45 18.03
N GLU A 278 0.10 11.79 18.59
CA GLU A 278 -1.07 11.42 17.78
C GLU A 278 -1.76 12.66 17.16
N THR A 279 -1.37 13.86 17.61
CA THR A 279 -1.86 15.14 17.12
C THR A 279 -0.79 16.13 16.70
N ARG A 280 0.54 15.81 16.76
CA ARG A 280 1.60 16.76 16.39
C ARG A 280 2.71 16.10 15.57
N PRO A 281 2.98 16.55 14.32
CA PRO A 281 4.20 16.17 13.61
C PRO A 281 5.42 16.65 14.41
N SER A 282 6.43 15.77 14.53
CA SER A 282 7.66 16.09 15.26
C SER A 282 8.36 17.33 14.66
N PRO A 283 8.70 18.34 15.46
CA PRO A 283 9.41 19.52 14.96
C PRO A 283 10.78 19.22 14.39
N SER A 284 11.34 18.02 14.64
CA SER A 284 12.70 17.63 14.26
C SER A 284 12.88 17.30 12.78
N LEU A 285 11.81 17.16 12.00
CA LEU A 285 11.89 16.76 10.59
C LEU A 285 11.61 17.91 9.60
N GLY A 286 11.91 19.15 9.97
CA GLY A 286 12.12 20.24 9.02
C GLY A 286 10.97 20.58 8.06
N THR A 287 9.73 20.17 8.34
CA THR A 287 8.56 20.69 7.64
C THR A 287 8.19 22.05 8.24
N SER A 288 8.79 23.11 7.74
CA SER A 288 8.33 24.46 8.01
C SER A 288 6.87 24.57 7.56
N GLY A 289 5.93 24.75 8.51
CA GLY A 289 4.51 24.93 8.20
C GLY A 289 3.55 23.92 8.82
N SER A 290 4.02 22.96 9.62
CA SER A 290 3.12 22.08 10.40
C SER A 290 2.28 22.90 11.38
N ARG A 291 1.01 22.51 11.54
CA ARG A 291 0.01 23.17 12.38
C ARG A 291 -0.65 22.18 13.32
N GLU A 292 -1.41 22.68 14.27
CA GLU A 292 -2.32 21.84 15.05
C GLU A 292 -3.41 21.25 14.13
N PRO A 293 -3.64 19.92 14.16
CA PRO A 293 -4.68 19.28 13.36
C PRO A 293 -6.06 19.87 13.66
N ARG A 294 -6.86 20.06 12.63
CA ARG A 294 -8.25 20.51 12.75
C ARG A 294 -9.16 19.61 11.93
N PRO A 295 -10.31 19.19 12.45
CA PRO A 295 -11.26 18.42 11.66
C PRO A 295 -11.73 19.22 10.44
N PRO A 296 -12.08 18.56 9.32
CA PRO A 296 -12.81 19.20 8.23
C PRO A 296 -14.12 19.80 8.72
N LYS A 297 -14.68 20.76 8.01
CA LYS A 297 -15.99 21.34 8.32
C LYS A 297 -17.16 20.43 7.95
N TYR A 298 -16.95 19.55 7.00
CA TYR A 298 -17.94 18.61 6.47
C TYR A 298 -17.63 17.20 6.94
N ALA A 299 -18.67 16.41 7.18
CA ALA A 299 -18.52 15.05 7.66
C ALA A 299 -17.87 14.16 6.59
N ALA A 300 -16.96 13.29 7.02
CA ALA A 300 -16.26 12.38 6.11
C ALA A 300 -17.21 11.41 5.38
N GLU A 301 -18.28 11.00 6.05
CA GLU A 301 -19.32 10.11 5.53
C GLU A 301 -20.13 10.72 4.37
N GLU A 302 -20.12 12.04 4.23
CA GLU A 302 -20.76 12.70 3.08
C GLU A 302 -20.05 12.35 1.76
N ILE A 303 -18.79 11.89 1.79
CA ILE A 303 -18.08 11.39 0.59
C ILE A 303 -18.90 10.33 -0.13
N TYR A 304 -19.64 9.49 0.59
CA TYR A 304 -20.48 8.46 -0.05
C TYR A 304 -21.56 9.05 -0.97
N GLY A 305 -22.10 10.22 -0.65
CA GLY A 305 -23.09 10.90 -1.48
C GLY A 305 -22.49 11.83 -2.54
N VAL A 306 -21.23 12.23 -2.36
CA VAL A 306 -20.47 13.03 -3.33
C VAL A 306 -20.11 12.19 -4.56
N VAL A 307 -19.65 10.96 -4.33
CA VAL A 307 -19.12 10.08 -5.39
C VAL A 307 -20.27 9.44 -6.17
N PRO A 308 -20.33 9.60 -7.50
CA PRO A 308 -21.36 8.94 -8.32
C PRO A 308 -21.28 7.41 -8.26
N ASP A 309 -22.39 6.77 -8.49
CA ASP A 309 -22.52 5.33 -8.69
C ASP A 309 -21.97 4.86 -10.05
N ASP A 310 -21.98 5.70 -11.08
CA ASP A 310 -21.30 5.49 -12.36
C ASP A 310 -19.92 6.17 -12.35
N VAL A 311 -18.86 5.39 -12.45
CA VAL A 311 -17.47 5.90 -12.49
C VAL A 311 -17.19 6.89 -13.64
N ARG A 312 -18.05 6.90 -14.68
CA ARG A 312 -17.96 7.82 -15.82
C ARG A 312 -18.63 9.17 -15.54
N ALA A 313 -19.50 9.23 -14.55
CA ALA A 313 -20.17 10.47 -14.18
C ALA A 313 -19.19 11.45 -13.55
N PRO A 314 -19.11 12.70 -14.04
CA PRO A 314 -18.24 13.70 -13.46
C PRO A 314 -18.80 14.19 -12.11
N TYR A 315 -17.89 14.57 -11.22
CA TYR A 315 -18.20 15.28 -9.98
C TYR A 315 -17.09 16.26 -9.65
N ASP A 316 -17.39 17.29 -8.86
CA ASP A 316 -16.40 18.28 -8.45
C ASP A 316 -15.49 17.71 -7.34
N VAL A 317 -14.21 17.55 -7.65
CA VAL A 317 -13.23 17.00 -6.70
C VAL A 317 -12.97 17.91 -5.49
N HIS A 318 -13.35 19.19 -5.55
CA HIS A 318 -13.27 20.08 -4.40
C HIS A 318 -14.14 19.57 -3.23
N GLU A 319 -15.23 18.87 -3.53
CA GLU A 319 -16.09 18.25 -2.51
C GLU A 319 -15.36 17.14 -1.73
N VAL A 320 -14.50 16.38 -2.39
CA VAL A 320 -13.63 15.39 -1.72
C VAL A 320 -12.56 16.11 -0.89
N ILE A 321 -11.87 17.09 -1.50
CA ILE A 321 -10.81 17.84 -0.81
C ILE A 321 -11.35 18.50 0.46
N ALA A 322 -12.55 19.10 0.41
CA ALA A 322 -13.18 19.78 1.54
C ALA A 322 -13.44 18.83 2.73
N ARG A 323 -13.57 17.51 2.50
CA ARG A 323 -13.87 16.50 3.52
C ARG A 323 -12.64 15.76 4.05
N ILE A 324 -11.45 16.03 3.48
CA ILE A 324 -10.22 15.38 3.93
C ILE A 324 -9.17 16.33 4.49
N VAL A 325 -9.23 17.63 4.15
CA VAL A 325 -8.22 18.61 4.59
C VAL A 325 -8.62 19.34 5.86
N ASP A 326 -7.65 19.77 6.64
CA ASP A 326 -7.83 20.48 7.91
C ASP A 326 -8.66 21.75 7.73
N GLY A 327 -9.76 21.84 8.48
CA GLY A 327 -10.68 22.99 8.46
C GLY A 327 -11.32 23.27 7.10
N SER A 328 -11.25 22.31 6.17
CA SER A 328 -11.64 22.48 4.76
C SER A 328 -10.90 23.65 4.07
N GLU A 329 -9.71 24.00 4.57
CA GLU A 329 -8.88 25.08 4.04
C GLU A 329 -8.03 24.59 2.88
N PHE A 330 -8.14 25.25 1.73
CA PHE A 330 -7.41 24.89 0.50
C PHE A 330 -6.94 26.14 -0.21
N HIS A 331 -5.64 26.25 -0.45
CA HIS A 331 -5.05 27.34 -1.23
C HIS A 331 -4.80 26.88 -2.65
N GLU A 332 -5.81 27.10 -3.51
CA GLU A 332 -5.76 26.64 -4.90
C GLU A 332 -4.75 27.43 -5.72
N PHE A 333 -3.97 26.70 -6.52
CA PHE A 333 -2.96 27.23 -7.43
C PHE A 333 -3.54 27.30 -8.85
N LYS A 334 -3.52 28.47 -9.47
CA LYS A 334 -3.99 28.70 -10.84
C LYS A 334 -5.44 28.17 -11.07
N ALA A 335 -6.38 28.51 -10.18
CA ALA A 335 -7.77 28.07 -10.23
C ALA A 335 -8.44 28.29 -11.62
N ASN A 336 -8.13 29.40 -12.27
CA ASN A 336 -8.71 29.77 -13.57
C ASN A 336 -7.95 29.25 -14.80
N TYR A 337 -6.91 28.43 -14.62
CA TYR A 337 -6.09 27.86 -15.70
C TYR A 337 -5.97 26.35 -15.55
N GLY A 338 -6.24 25.62 -16.63
CA GLY A 338 -6.19 24.15 -16.59
C GLY A 338 -7.14 23.57 -15.52
N ALA A 339 -8.40 23.99 -15.52
CA ALA A 339 -9.37 23.72 -14.45
C ALA A 339 -9.73 22.23 -14.30
N THR A 340 -9.39 21.38 -15.28
CA THR A 340 -9.61 19.93 -15.21
C THR A 340 -8.56 19.21 -14.36
N LEU A 341 -7.55 19.95 -13.86
CA LEU A 341 -6.62 19.50 -12.82
C LEU A 341 -6.60 20.53 -11.70
N VAL A 342 -7.16 20.20 -10.57
CA VAL A 342 -7.10 21.03 -9.36
C VAL A 342 -5.74 20.83 -8.68
N CYS A 343 -5.04 21.92 -8.39
CA CYS A 343 -3.76 21.92 -7.69
C CYS A 343 -3.82 22.91 -6.53
N GLY A 344 -3.34 22.55 -5.34
CA GLY A 344 -3.32 23.49 -4.23
C GLY A 344 -2.64 22.95 -2.98
N PHE A 345 -2.39 23.84 -2.04
CA PHE A 345 -1.78 23.54 -0.74
C PHE A 345 -2.83 23.47 0.37
N ALA A 346 -2.70 22.46 1.22
CA ALA A 346 -3.57 22.22 2.37
C ALA A 346 -2.77 21.62 3.54
N HIS A 347 -3.49 21.22 4.59
CA HIS A 347 -2.94 20.39 5.66
C HIS A 347 -3.82 19.16 5.88
N ILE A 348 -3.22 18.05 6.23
CA ILE A 348 -3.88 16.82 6.69
C ILE A 348 -3.18 16.40 7.98
N TRP A 349 -3.92 16.27 9.07
CA TRP A 349 -3.38 16.05 10.42
C TRP A 349 -2.27 17.07 10.78
N GLY A 350 -2.46 18.33 10.40
CA GLY A 350 -1.49 19.39 10.59
C GLY A 350 -0.25 19.31 9.70
N ILE A 351 -0.08 18.27 8.91
CA ILE A 351 1.03 18.08 7.97
C ILE A 351 0.74 18.84 6.68
N PRO A 352 1.63 19.73 6.20
CA PRO A 352 1.44 20.42 4.93
C PRO A 352 1.49 19.42 3.77
N VAL A 353 0.55 19.55 2.83
CA VAL A 353 0.43 18.69 1.65
C VAL A 353 0.15 19.51 0.41
N ALA A 354 0.69 19.09 -0.72
CA ALA A 354 0.43 19.65 -2.05
C ALA A 354 -0.45 18.66 -2.82
N ILE A 355 -1.68 19.04 -3.11
CA ILE A 355 -2.71 18.18 -3.70
C ILE A 355 -2.80 18.42 -5.19
N LEU A 356 -2.75 17.34 -6.00
CA LEU A 356 -3.16 17.30 -7.40
C LEU A 356 -4.38 16.38 -7.51
N ALA A 357 -5.48 16.89 -8.04
CA ALA A 357 -6.73 16.15 -8.11
C ALA A 357 -7.37 16.30 -9.50
N ASN A 358 -7.79 15.19 -10.10
CA ASN A 358 -8.48 15.24 -11.38
C ASN A 358 -9.90 15.79 -11.23
N ASN A 359 -10.24 16.71 -12.10
CA ASN A 359 -11.59 17.29 -12.24
C ASN A 359 -12.06 17.20 -13.69
N GLY A 360 -11.64 16.16 -14.39
CA GLY A 360 -11.93 15.88 -15.80
C GLY A 360 -10.72 15.38 -16.59
N VAL A 361 -10.84 15.40 -17.91
CA VAL A 361 -9.79 14.98 -18.85
C VAL A 361 -8.59 15.92 -18.78
N LEU A 362 -7.37 15.41 -18.91
CA LEU A 362 -6.16 16.23 -18.94
C LEU A 362 -5.94 16.86 -20.33
N PHE A 363 -5.88 18.18 -20.35
CA PHE A 363 -5.47 18.98 -21.49
C PHE A 363 -4.00 19.44 -21.37
N SER A 364 -3.46 20.05 -22.41
CA SER A 364 -2.09 20.58 -22.42
C SER A 364 -1.84 21.55 -21.26
N GLU A 365 -2.76 22.48 -21.02
CA GLU A 365 -2.68 23.47 -19.93
C GLU A 365 -2.76 22.81 -18.55
N SER A 366 -3.58 21.76 -18.39
CA SER A 366 -3.66 21.00 -17.13
C SER A 366 -2.33 20.29 -16.85
N ALA A 367 -1.72 19.68 -17.87
CA ALA A 367 -0.43 19.02 -17.74
C ALA A 367 0.71 20.00 -17.37
N VAL A 368 0.75 21.16 -18.00
CA VAL A 368 1.74 22.22 -17.70
C VAL A 368 1.52 22.81 -16.30
N LYS A 369 0.26 23.02 -15.89
CA LYS A 369 -0.09 23.44 -14.53
C LYS A 369 0.41 22.44 -13.50
N GLY A 370 0.14 21.15 -13.72
CA GLY A 370 0.56 20.06 -12.81
C GLY A 370 2.08 19.96 -12.71
N ALA A 371 2.81 20.02 -13.82
CA ALA A 371 4.28 19.99 -13.82
C ALA A 371 4.85 21.15 -13.00
N HIS A 372 4.42 22.38 -13.25
CA HIS A 372 4.84 23.56 -12.50
C HIS A 372 4.52 23.45 -10.99
N PHE A 373 3.34 22.92 -10.66
CA PHE A 373 2.94 22.75 -9.26
C PHE A 373 3.79 21.71 -8.51
N ILE A 374 4.16 20.61 -9.17
CA ILE A 374 5.06 19.59 -8.61
C ILE A 374 6.45 20.18 -8.35
N GLU A 375 7.00 20.97 -9.29
CA GLU A 375 8.28 21.65 -9.08
C GLU A 375 8.23 22.60 -7.88
N LEU A 376 7.14 23.36 -7.74
CA LEU A 376 6.93 24.27 -6.62
C LEU A 376 6.81 23.52 -5.28
N ALA A 377 6.09 22.38 -5.25
CA ALA A 377 5.96 21.54 -4.07
C ALA A 377 7.32 20.96 -3.66
N GLN A 378 8.11 20.46 -4.61
CA GLN A 378 9.46 19.96 -4.34
C GLN A 378 10.40 21.04 -3.81
N GLN A 379 10.41 22.23 -4.41
CA GLN A 379 11.20 23.36 -3.93
C GLN A 379 10.87 23.73 -2.47
N ARG A 380 9.60 23.60 -2.10
CA ARG A 380 9.10 23.82 -0.74
C ARG A 380 9.23 22.62 0.19
N ARG A 381 9.70 21.47 -0.32
CA ARG A 381 9.79 20.20 0.41
C ARG A 381 8.44 19.74 0.99
N ILE A 382 7.35 20.00 0.28
CA ILE A 382 5.98 19.62 0.67
C ILE A 382 5.62 18.31 -0.01
N PRO A 383 5.17 17.28 0.73
CA PRO A 383 4.71 16.02 0.16
C PRO A 383 3.54 16.21 -0.82
N LEU A 384 3.47 15.34 -1.83
CA LEU A 384 2.46 15.34 -2.88
C LEU A 384 1.37 14.32 -2.58
N LEU A 385 0.12 14.75 -2.72
CA LEU A 385 -1.07 13.90 -2.72
C LEU A 385 -1.70 13.93 -4.12
N PHE A 386 -1.88 12.77 -4.73
CA PHE A 386 -2.60 12.60 -5.99
C PHE A 386 -3.97 11.96 -5.72
N LEU A 387 -5.04 12.69 -5.98
CA LEU A 387 -6.41 12.18 -6.00
C LEU A 387 -6.77 11.86 -7.46
N GLN A 388 -6.73 10.57 -7.78
CA GLN A 388 -6.79 10.11 -9.16
C GLN A 388 -8.21 9.70 -9.54
N ASN A 389 -8.81 10.46 -10.47
CA ASN A 389 -10.04 10.13 -11.16
C ASN A 389 -9.88 10.58 -12.62
N ILE A 390 -9.13 9.80 -13.41
CA ILE A 390 -8.68 10.18 -14.74
C ILE A 390 -9.17 9.22 -15.82
N SER A 391 -9.80 9.75 -16.83
CA SER A 391 -10.19 9.03 -18.05
C SER A 391 -9.09 9.04 -19.13
N GLY A 392 -8.08 9.91 -19.03
CA GLY A 392 -6.95 10.00 -19.95
C GLY A 392 -6.56 11.44 -20.29
N PHE A 393 -5.56 11.57 -21.13
CA PHE A 393 -5.28 12.84 -21.82
C PHE A 393 -6.25 13.02 -22.98
N MET A 394 -6.57 14.28 -23.32
CA MET A 394 -7.40 14.58 -24.47
C MET A 394 -6.72 14.11 -25.76
N VAL A 395 -7.51 13.58 -26.68
CA VAL A 395 -7.05 13.04 -27.96
C VAL A 395 -7.68 13.80 -29.14
N GLY A 396 -7.04 13.77 -30.28
CA GLY A 396 -7.55 14.35 -31.55
C GLY A 396 -6.53 15.26 -32.21
N GLY A 397 -6.65 15.41 -33.54
CA GLY A 397 -5.68 16.11 -34.37
C GLY A 397 -5.36 17.54 -33.92
N LYS A 398 -6.34 18.27 -33.39
CA LYS A 398 -6.15 19.60 -32.81
C LYS A 398 -5.19 19.54 -31.61
N TYR A 399 -5.42 18.65 -30.68
CA TYR A 399 -4.63 18.56 -29.42
C TYR A 399 -3.23 18.01 -29.68
N GLU A 400 -3.08 17.09 -30.66
CA GLU A 400 -1.76 16.63 -31.10
C GLU A 400 -0.94 17.78 -31.71
N ALA A 401 -1.58 18.60 -32.58
CA ALA A 401 -0.95 19.77 -33.18
C ALA A 401 -0.58 20.84 -32.13
N GLU A 402 -1.37 20.99 -31.08
CA GLU A 402 -1.10 21.85 -29.91
C GLU A 402 -0.05 21.28 -28.95
N GLY A 403 0.43 20.04 -29.18
CA GLY A 403 1.54 19.43 -28.45
C GLY A 403 1.13 18.72 -27.17
N ILE A 404 -0.05 18.09 -27.10
CA ILE A 404 -0.52 17.35 -25.93
C ILE A 404 0.49 16.28 -25.47
N ALA A 405 1.14 15.56 -26.40
CA ALA A 405 2.17 14.57 -26.08
C ALA A 405 3.37 15.21 -25.37
N LYS A 406 3.83 16.36 -25.87
CA LYS A 406 4.95 17.14 -25.27
C LYS A 406 4.58 17.66 -23.88
N HIS A 407 3.39 18.21 -23.72
CA HIS A 407 2.94 18.79 -22.46
C HIS A 407 2.60 17.69 -21.42
N GLY A 408 1.99 16.60 -21.85
CA GLY A 408 1.79 15.42 -21.02
C GLY A 408 3.10 14.82 -20.52
N ALA A 409 4.12 14.74 -21.40
CA ALA A 409 5.45 14.26 -21.00
C ALA A 409 6.11 15.14 -19.92
N LYS A 410 5.86 16.45 -19.88
CA LYS A 410 6.35 17.34 -18.81
C LYS A 410 5.77 16.93 -17.45
N LEU A 411 4.45 16.71 -17.39
CA LEU A 411 3.79 16.25 -16.15
C LEU A 411 4.36 14.90 -15.71
N VAL A 412 4.44 13.94 -16.63
CA VAL A 412 4.97 12.59 -16.35
C VAL A 412 6.42 12.67 -15.88
N THR A 413 7.25 13.52 -16.49
CA THR A 413 8.65 13.74 -16.06
C THR A 413 8.71 14.35 -14.66
N ALA A 414 7.88 15.36 -14.37
CA ALA A 414 7.83 15.98 -13.04
C ALA A 414 7.44 14.95 -11.97
N VAL A 415 6.40 14.13 -12.22
CA VAL A 415 5.99 13.06 -11.31
C VAL A 415 7.11 12.03 -11.08
N ALA A 416 7.78 11.60 -12.18
CA ALA A 416 8.83 10.58 -12.11
C ALA A 416 10.07 11.04 -11.34
N THR A 417 10.42 12.32 -11.45
CA THR A 417 11.68 12.86 -10.91
C THR A 417 11.52 13.60 -9.58
N ALA A 418 10.29 13.86 -9.14
CA ALA A 418 10.02 14.43 -7.83
C ALA A 418 10.54 13.53 -6.69
N THR A 419 11.26 14.11 -5.73
CA THR A 419 11.87 13.39 -4.60
C THR A 419 11.11 13.55 -3.29
N VAL A 420 10.19 14.53 -3.21
CA VAL A 420 9.27 14.62 -2.07
C VAL A 420 8.36 13.38 -2.01
N PRO A 421 7.95 12.94 -0.83
CA PRO A 421 7.01 11.82 -0.70
C PRO A 421 5.76 12.02 -1.58
N LYS A 422 5.37 10.98 -2.29
CA LYS A 422 4.18 10.95 -3.14
C LYS A 422 3.21 9.90 -2.60
N ILE A 423 1.96 10.28 -2.39
CA ILE A 423 0.89 9.36 -2.01
C ILE A 423 -0.22 9.51 -3.05
N THR A 424 -0.77 8.38 -3.50
CA THR A 424 -1.85 8.34 -4.47
C THR A 424 -3.08 7.65 -3.88
N VAL A 425 -4.26 8.22 -4.13
CA VAL A 425 -5.54 7.57 -3.88
C VAL A 425 -6.34 7.54 -5.19
N LEU A 426 -6.67 6.34 -5.63
CA LEU A 426 -7.60 6.15 -6.75
C LEU A 426 -9.01 6.35 -6.21
N ILE A 427 -9.61 7.49 -6.51
CA ILE A 427 -10.96 7.87 -6.07
C ILE A 427 -12.04 7.62 -7.14
N GLY A 428 -11.65 7.06 -8.29
CA GLY A 428 -12.49 6.76 -9.43
C GLY A 428 -11.70 6.10 -10.55
N GLY A 429 -11.85 6.57 -11.78
CA GLY A 429 -11.15 6.02 -12.94
C GLY A 429 -9.63 6.24 -12.92
N SER A 430 -8.89 5.25 -13.42
CA SER A 430 -7.44 5.32 -13.62
C SER A 430 -7.10 4.68 -14.97
N PHE A 431 -7.13 5.47 -16.05
CA PHE A 431 -7.04 4.95 -17.40
C PHE A 431 -5.85 5.50 -18.18
N GLY A 432 -5.16 4.60 -18.90
CA GLY A 432 -4.11 4.92 -19.85
C GLY A 432 -2.94 5.72 -19.27
N ALA A 433 -2.36 6.59 -20.10
CA ALA A 433 -1.23 7.44 -19.70
C ALA A 433 -1.59 8.49 -18.63
N GLY A 434 -2.86 8.74 -18.39
CA GLY A 434 -3.32 9.56 -17.26
C GLY A 434 -2.89 9.00 -15.91
N ASN A 435 -2.87 7.65 -15.76
CA ASN A 435 -2.32 6.97 -14.60
C ASN A 435 -0.87 7.40 -14.32
N TYR A 436 -0.05 7.56 -15.36
CA TYR A 436 1.36 7.96 -15.23
C TYR A 436 1.49 9.41 -14.76
N GLY A 437 0.74 10.32 -15.35
CA GLY A 437 0.71 11.73 -14.97
C GLY A 437 0.16 11.99 -13.57
N MET A 438 -0.60 11.04 -13.01
CA MET A 438 -1.19 11.10 -11.68
C MET A 438 -0.53 10.14 -10.68
N CYS A 439 0.73 9.78 -10.90
CA CYS A 439 1.53 8.97 -10.00
C CYS A 439 0.95 7.58 -9.71
N GLY A 440 0.65 6.81 -10.76
CA GLY A 440 0.27 5.40 -10.62
C GLY A 440 1.43 4.54 -10.08
N ARG A 441 1.17 3.26 -9.87
CA ARG A 441 2.09 2.31 -9.20
C ARG A 441 3.51 2.31 -9.76
N ALA A 442 3.66 2.41 -11.09
CA ALA A 442 4.96 2.42 -11.77
C ALA A 442 5.81 3.67 -11.48
N TYR A 443 5.22 4.72 -10.90
CA TYR A 443 5.89 5.98 -10.56
C TYR A 443 6.31 6.06 -9.09
N SER A 444 6.35 4.90 -8.44
CA SER A 444 6.87 4.72 -7.08
C SER A 444 6.26 5.69 -6.06
N PRO A 445 4.93 5.74 -5.89
CA PRO A 445 4.35 6.42 -4.75
C PRO A 445 4.76 5.68 -3.47
N ARG A 446 5.00 6.43 -2.38
CA ARG A 446 5.26 5.85 -1.04
C ARG A 446 4.12 4.94 -0.62
N PHE A 447 2.88 5.37 -0.93
CA PHE A 447 1.67 4.58 -0.78
C PHE A 447 0.72 4.85 -1.94
N LEU A 448 -0.02 3.82 -2.32
CA LEU A 448 -1.11 3.91 -3.27
C LEU A 448 -2.31 3.14 -2.72
N PHE A 449 -3.40 3.85 -2.47
CA PHE A 449 -4.65 3.29 -2.00
C PHE A 449 -5.74 3.41 -3.07
N THR A 450 -6.75 2.56 -2.96
CA THR A 450 -7.84 2.51 -3.93
C THR A 450 -9.18 2.56 -3.20
N TRP A 451 -10.16 3.31 -3.70
CA TRP A 451 -11.54 3.25 -3.22
C TRP A 451 -12.30 2.08 -3.85
N PRO A 452 -13.35 1.55 -3.20
CA PRO A 452 -14.09 0.39 -3.73
C PRO A 452 -14.79 0.62 -5.07
N ASN A 453 -15.11 1.87 -5.41
CA ASN A 453 -15.72 2.27 -6.68
C ASN A 453 -14.70 2.44 -7.82
N ALA A 454 -13.40 2.42 -7.56
CA ALA A 454 -12.39 2.73 -8.56
C ALA A 454 -12.28 1.66 -9.66
N ARG A 455 -11.77 2.06 -10.82
CA ARG A 455 -11.46 1.18 -11.96
C ARG A 455 -10.11 1.54 -12.54
N ILE A 456 -9.32 0.50 -12.88
CA ILE A 456 -8.00 0.67 -13.48
C ILE A 456 -7.84 -0.20 -14.70
N SER A 457 -7.49 0.41 -15.84
CA SER A 457 -7.12 -0.32 -17.06
C SER A 457 -6.42 0.60 -18.07
N VAL A 458 -5.99 0.04 -19.19
CA VAL A 458 -5.35 0.80 -20.28
C VAL A 458 -6.31 1.80 -20.92
N MET A 459 -7.61 1.49 -20.96
CA MET A 459 -8.70 2.36 -21.42
C MET A 459 -10.04 1.82 -20.90
N GLY A 460 -11.10 2.59 -20.98
CA GLY A 460 -12.45 2.11 -20.62
C GLY A 460 -12.88 0.91 -21.46
N GLY A 461 -13.61 -0.04 -20.86
CA GLY A 461 -14.02 -1.28 -21.52
C GLY A 461 -14.83 -1.08 -22.81
N GLU A 462 -15.70 -0.07 -22.84
CA GLU A 462 -16.46 0.29 -24.06
C GLU A 462 -15.54 0.80 -25.18
N GLN A 463 -14.55 1.63 -24.85
CA GLN A 463 -13.56 2.10 -25.82
C GLN A 463 -12.72 0.94 -26.35
N ALA A 464 -12.24 0.07 -25.48
CA ALA A 464 -11.46 -1.11 -25.85
C ALA A 464 -12.26 -2.04 -26.79
N ALA A 465 -13.50 -2.33 -26.44
CA ALA A 465 -14.40 -3.15 -27.25
C ALA A 465 -14.65 -2.54 -28.63
N SER A 466 -14.87 -1.23 -28.68
CA SER A 466 -15.09 -0.50 -29.93
C SER A 466 -13.84 -0.46 -30.82
N VAL A 467 -12.66 -0.19 -30.24
CA VAL A 467 -11.39 -0.21 -31.00
C VAL A 467 -11.12 -1.61 -31.55
N LEU A 468 -11.23 -2.66 -30.72
CA LEU A 468 -11.00 -4.03 -31.16
C LEU A 468 -11.99 -4.48 -32.22
N ALA A 469 -13.26 -4.07 -32.13
CA ALA A 469 -14.26 -4.33 -33.16
C ALA A 469 -13.89 -3.62 -34.50
N THR A 470 -13.43 -2.36 -34.44
CA THR A 470 -13.07 -1.59 -35.64
C THR A 470 -11.86 -2.17 -36.39
N VAL A 471 -10.87 -2.70 -35.66
CA VAL A 471 -9.65 -3.27 -36.26
C VAL A 471 -9.79 -4.76 -36.62
N HIS A 472 -10.93 -5.38 -36.33
CA HIS A 472 -11.15 -6.78 -36.65
C HIS A 472 -11.32 -6.95 -38.17
N ARG A 473 -10.67 -7.95 -38.77
CA ARG A 473 -10.63 -8.19 -40.23
C ARG A 473 -12.02 -8.34 -40.89
N ASP A 474 -13.01 -8.80 -40.12
CA ASP A 474 -14.38 -9.03 -40.60
C ASP A 474 -15.38 -7.93 -40.18
N ALA A 475 -14.90 -6.85 -39.54
CA ALA A 475 -15.74 -5.78 -38.99
C ALA A 475 -16.74 -5.19 -39.97
N GLU A 476 -16.30 -5.02 -41.23
CA GLU A 476 -17.16 -4.45 -42.31
C GLU A 476 -18.32 -5.37 -42.71
N LYS A 477 -18.27 -6.66 -42.33
CA LYS A 477 -19.29 -7.67 -42.70
C LYS A 477 -20.31 -7.86 -41.57
N TRP A 478 -20.05 -7.36 -40.38
CA TRP A 478 -20.89 -7.62 -39.22
C TRP A 478 -22.19 -6.83 -39.25
N THR A 479 -23.25 -7.51 -38.84
CA THR A 479 -24.47 -6.83 -38.41
C THR A 479 -24.23 -6.13 -37.07
N ALA A 480 -25.15 -5.23 -36.72
CA ALA A 480 -25.08 -4.55 -35.41
C ALA A 480 -25.10 -5.58 -34.22
N GLU A 481 -25.87 -6.66 -34.37
CA GLU A 481 -25.97 -7.74 -33.37
C GLU A 481 -24.66 -8.53 -33.24
N GLU A 482 -24.03 -8.85 -34.40
CA GLU A 482 -22.73 -9.56 -34.40
C GLU A 482 -21.62 -8.69 -33.80
N ALA A 483 -21.59 -7.39 -34.14
CA ALA A 483 -20.66 -6.44 -33.55
C ALA A 483 -20.86 -6.32 -32.01
N GLU A 484 -22.10 -6.32 -31.54
CA GLU A 484 -22.42 -6.26 -30.12
C GLU A 484 -22.05 -7.56 -29.42
N ALA A 485 -22.30 -8.71 -30.02
CA ALA A 485 -21.89 -10.02 -29.49
C ALA A 485 -20.37 -10.14 -29.38
N PHE A 486 -19.61 -9.52 -30.29
CA PHE A 486 -18.15 -9.44 -30.20
C PHE A 486 -17.68 -8.52 -29.07
N LYS A 487 -18.32 -7.36 -28.87
CA LYS A 487 -17.95 -6.36 -27.87
C LYS A 487 -18.25 -6.79 -26.44
N ALA A 488 -19.36 -7.51 -26.22
CA ALA A 488 -19.85 -7.84 -24.87
C ALA A 488 -18.81 -8.59 -24.00
N PRO A 489 -18.13 -9.67 -24.45
CA PRO A 489 -17.12 -10.35 -23.66
C PRO A 489 -15.89 -9.50 -23.39
N ILE A 490 -15.55 -8.56 -24.28
CA ILE A 490 -14.43 -7.65 -24.09
C ILE A 490 -14.76 -6.67 -22.97
N ARG A 491 -15.95 -6.06 -22.99
CA ARG A 491 -16.40 -5.19 -21.90
C ARG A 491 -16.40 -5.90 -20.56
N GLN A 492 -16.94 -7.11 -20.51
CA GLN A 492 -16.96 -7.90 -19.26
C GLN A 492 -15.55 -8.16 -18.75
N LYS A 493 -14.62 -8.57 -19.63
CA LYS A 493 -13.23 -8.78 -19.26
C LYS A 493 -12.58 -7.51 -18.65
N TYR A 494 -12.82 -6.35 -19.25
CA TYR A 494 -12.28 -5.09 -18.74
C TYR A 494 -12.91 -4.67 -17.40
N GLU A 495 -14.19 -4.98 -17.19
CA GLU A 495 -14.85 -4.75 -15.91
C GLU A 495 -14.27 -5.67 -14.82
N ASP A 496 -14.10 -6.94 -15.12
CA ASP A 496 -13.55 -7.94 -14.18
C ASP A 496 -12.09 -7.64 -13.82
N GLU A 497 -11.24 -7.35 -14.82
CA GLU A 497 -9.81 -7.08 -14.62
C GLU A 497 -9.53 -5.66 -14.12
N GLY A 498 -10.42 -4.70 -14.41
CA GLY A 498 -10.34 -3.32 -13.93
C GLY A 498 -10.87 -3.11 -12.51
N ASN A 499 -11.48 -4.13 -11.92
CA ASN A 499 -12.10 -4.09 -10.60
C ASN A 499 -11.03 -3.91 -9.49
N PRO A 500 -11.30 -3.12 -8.43
CA PRO A 500 -10.34 -2.88 -7.36
C PRO A 500 -9.93 -4.15 -6.61
N TYR A 501 -10.81 -5.14 -6.47
CA TYR A 501 -10.48 -6.42 -5.83
C TYR A 501 -9.51 -7.25 -6.68
N HIS A 502 -9.64 -7.21 -8.02
CA HIS A 502 -8.67 -7.82 -8.92
C HIS A 502 -7.28 -7.16 -8.81
N ALA A 503 -7.26 -5.84 -8.72
CA ALA A 503 -6.02 -5.06 -8.60
C ALA A 503 -5.31 -5.30 -7.26
N THR A 504 -6.04 -5.19 -6.14
CA THR A 504 -5.49 -5.36 -4.79
C THR A 504 -5.04 -6.81 -4.53
N ALA A 505 -5.75 -7.80 -5.07
CA ALA A 505 -5.33 -9.21 -4.99
C ALA A 505 -3.93 -9.42 -5.58
N ARG A 506 -3.55 -8.62 -6.58
CA ARG A 506 -2.25 -8.65 -7.28
C ARG A 506 -1.25 -7.62 -6.76
N LEU A 507 -1.60 -6.90 -5.68
CA LEU A 507 -0.77 -5.84 -5.09
C LEU A 507 -0.41 -4.73 -6.10
N TRP A 508 -1.39 -4.32 -6.91
CA TRP A 508 -1.25 -3.12 -7.74
C TRP A 508 -1.46 -1.84 -6.92
N ASP A 509 -2.03 -1.99 -5.73
CA ASP A 509 -2.15 -0.98 -4.67
C ASP A 509 -1.60 -1.51 -3.34
N ASP A 510 -1.68 -0.70 -2.30
CA ASP A 510 -1.33 -1.06 -0.94
C ASP A 510 -2.57 -1.40 -0.10
N GLY A 511 -3.76 -1.32 -0.69
CA GLY A 511 -5.04 -1.74 -0.13
C GLY A 511 -6.22 -0.90 -0.62
N ILE A 512 -7.40 -1.51 -0.54
CA ILE A 512 -8.66 -0.80 -0.73
C ILE A 512 -9.01 -0.17 0.62
N ILE A 513 -9.39 1.12 0.59
CA ILE A 513 -9.75 1.88 1.78
C ILE A 513 -11.20 2.38 1.71
N ASP A 514 -11.84 2.49 2.84
CA ASP A 514 -13.12 3.16 2.98
C ASP A 514 -12.97 4.66 2.62
N PRO A 515 -13.76 5.20 1.68
CA PRO A 515 -13.71 6.62 1.33
C PRO A 515 -13.81 7.57 2.52
N ALA A 516 -14.63 7.26 3.51
CA ALA A 516 -14.76 8.08 4.73
C ALA A 516 -13.51 8.05 5.62
N GLN A 517 -12.68 7.00 5.55
CA GLN A 517 -11.42 6.89 6.30
C GLN A 517 -10.22 7.49 5.57
N THR A 518 -10.40 8.05 4.38
CA THR A 518 -9.30 8.58 3.55
C THR A 518 -8.40 9.55 4.31
N ARG A 519 -8.98 10.47 5.10
CA ARG A 519 -8.22 11.42 5.90
C ARG A 519 -7.29 10.74 6.90
N ASP A 520 -7.78 9.75 7.62
CA ASP A 520 -7.03 9.08 8.69
C ASP A 520 -5.92 8.20 8.10
N VAL A 521 -6.24 7.46 7.03
CA VAL A 521 -5.24 6.68 6.28
C VAL A 521 -4.13 7.58 5.73
N LEU A 522 -4.48 8.74 5.16
CA LEU A 522 -3.51 9.71 4.67
C LEU A 522 -2.68 10.32 5.81
N GLY A 523 -3.29 10.61 6.94
CA GLY A 523 -2.60 11.11 8.13
C GLY A 523 -1.52 10.14 8.60
N LEU A 524 -1.86 8.84 8.72
CA LEU A 524 -0.92 7.77 9.08
C LEU A 524 0.20 7.63 8.02
N ALA A 525 -0.18 7.60 6.74
CA ALA A 525 0.76 7.43 5.65
C ALA A 525 1.74 8.62 5.56
N PHE A 526 1.27 9.87 5.62
CA PHE A 526 2.14 11.05 5.66
C PHE A 526 3.04 11.07 6.91
N SER A 527 2.50 10.72 8.08
CA SER A 527 3.31 10.60 9.30
C SER A 527 4.48 9.62 9.11
N ALA A 528 4.24 8.47 8.46
CA ALA A 528 5.30 7.52 8.16
C ALA A 528 6.37 8.10 7.23
N THR A 529 5.99 8.93 6.24
CA THR A 529 6.95 9.54 5.30
C THR A 529 7.88 10.55 5.95
N LEU A 530 7.50 11.12 7.09
CA LEU A 530 8.32 12.11 7.81
C LEU A 530 9.56 11.51 8.48
N ASN A 531 9.67 10.19 8.59
CA ASN A 531 10.87 9.53 9.13
C ASN A 531 12.07 9.56 8.16
N ALA A 532 11.84 9.81 6.86
CA ALA A 532 12.89 9.86 5.86
C ALA A 532 13.19 11.30 5.42
N PRO A 533 14.47 11.66 5.22
CA PRO A 533 14.81 12.96 4.65
C PRO A 533 14.38 13.04 3.17
N VAL A 534 14.05 14.23 2.70
CA VAL A 534 13.83 14.49 1.28
C VAL A 534 15.19 14.58 0.59
N GLU A 535 15.42 13.74 -0.43
CA GLU A 535 16.63 13.80 -1.24
C GLU A 535 16.69 15.10 -2.05
N GLU A 536 17.88 15.71 -2.12
CA GLU A 536 18.12 16.84 -3.00
C GLU A 536 18.48 16.33 -4.40
N ARG A 537 17.54 16.45 -5.33
CA ARG A 537 17.70 16.08 -6.74
C ARG A 537 17.01 17.11 -7.62
N GLY A 538 17.63 17.44 -8.74
CA GLY A 538 17.00 18.24 -9.78
C GLY A 538 15.98 17.43 -10.60
N PHE A 539 15.11 18.15 -11.30
CA PHE A 539 14.23 17.54 -12.30
C PHE A 539 15.02 17.16 -13.56
N GLY A 540 14.49 16.21 -14.32
CA GLY A 540 14.98 15.90 -15.65
C GLY A 540 14.77 17.06 -16.64
N VAL A 541 15.26 16.89 -17.86
CA VAL A 541 15.08 17.89 -18.92
C VAL A 541 13.64 17.86 -19.42
N PHE A 542 12.95 18.99 -19.31
CA PHE A 542 11.63 19.17 -19.90
C PHE A 542 11.77 19.59 -21.37
N ARG A 543 11.08 18.88 -22.27
CA ARG A 543 10.99 19.28 -23.66
C ARG A 543 10.07 20.50 -23.80
N MET A 544 10.56 21.59 -24.38
CA MET A 544 9.81 22.83 -24.54
C MET A 544 8.98 22.86 -25.83
#